data_006d0a60253462d21041ad3858874c4f
#
_entry.id   006d0a60253462d21041ad3858874c4f
#
_cell.length_a   1.000
_cell.length_b   1.000
_cell.length_c   1.000
_cell.angle_alpha   90.00
_cell.angle_beta   90.00
_cell.angle_gamma   90.00
#
_symmetry.space_group_name_H-M   'P 1'
#
loop_
_entity.id
_entity.type
_entity.pdbx_description
1 polymer ?
#
loop_
_entity_poly.entity_id
_entity_poly.type
_entity_poly.pdbx_seq_one_letter_code
_entity_poly.pdbx_strand_id
1 'polypeptide(L)'
;HKIYPARNDLFFFANELFVYLLGAFHDLLAPVVWNKEKETHSASKVTLERLSVFFGDGRPGIIFPSGRLSRLTFFGLWDRPWEKTPIALAKKYNFPLIPVYVEGRNSWFFYFASYVNKQLRDVSQLNELFNKRDKNMSIKIGKPVSVSSLSDNSDIAINQLRYKSESLRKKALFKLNRFIYLRNLR
;
A
#
# COMPACT_ATOMS: atom_id res chain seq x y z
N HIS A 1 -6.58 12.18 6.12
CA HIS A 1 -7.24 13.31 6.79
C HIS A 1 -7.19 13.25 8.32
N LYS A 2 -7.25 12.08 8.96
CA LYS A 2 -7.17 11.95 10.42
C LYS A 2 -5.74 11.85 10.97
N ILE A 3 -4.80 11.38 10.16
CA ILE A 3 -3.39 11.19 10.57
C ILE A 3 -2.59 12.46 10.33
N TYR A 4 -2.85 13.17 9.24
CA TYR A 4 -2.10 14.35 8.83
C TYR A 4 -2.11 15.51 9.84
N PRO A 5 -3.23 15.82 10.54
CA PRO A 5 -3.20 16.86 11.58
C PRO A 5 -2.29 16.55 12.78
N ALA A 6 -2.08 15.25 13.04
CA ALA A 6 -1.21 14.80 14.12
C ALA A 6 0.27 14.69 13.69
N ARG A 7 0.51 14.42 12.40
CA ARG A 7 1.83 14.23 11.80
C ARG A 7 1.82 14.80 10.38
N ASN A 8 2.14 16.09 10.27
CA ASN A 8 2.21 16.82 8.99
C ASN A 8 3.46 16.52 8.15
N ASP A 9 4.39 15.74 8.71
CA ASP A 9 5.64 15.31 8.10
C ASP A 9 5.53 13.96 7.36
N LEU A 10 4.34 13.38 7.26
CA LEU A 10 4.08 12.15 6.52
C LEU A 10 4.44 12.28 5.05
N PHE A 11 5.02 11.23 4.47
CA PHE A 11 5.12 11.12 3.02
C PHE A 11 4.51 9.79 2.52
N PHE A 12 4.19 9.76 1.22
CA PHE A 12 3.53 8.62 0.59
C PHE A 12 4.37 8.09 -0.55
N PHE A 13 4.52 6.78 -0.61
CA PHE A 13 5.02 6.12 -1.80
C PHE A 13 3.93 6.11 -2.86
N ALA A 14 4.16 6.80 -3.96
CA ALA A 14 3.17 6.95 -5.02
C ALA A 14 3.74 6.58 -6.39
N ASN A 15 2.88 6.13 -7.28
CA ASN A 15 3.24 5.96 -8.68
C ASN A 15 3.59 7.34 -9.27
N GLU A 16 4.57 7.37 -10.16
CA GLU A 16 5.01 8.57 -10.88
C GLU A 16 3.84 9.37 -11.49
N LEU A 17 2.83 8.68 -12.01
CA LEU A 17 1.61 9.31 -12.52
C LEU A 17 0.89 10.16 -11.45
N PHE A 18 0.82 9.68 -10.22
CA PHE A 18 0.20 10.42 -9.13
C PHE A 18 1.02 11.63 -8.70
N VAL A 19 2.33 11.52 -8.75
CA VAL A 19 3.24 12.66 -8.49
C VAL A 19 3.01 13.77 -9.50
N TYR A 20 2.81 13.41 -10.77
CA TYR A 20 2.51 14.35 -11.83
C TYR A 20 1.11 14.98 -11.71
N LEU A 21 0.09 14.17 -11.46
CA LEU A 21 -1.30 14.63 -11.33
C LEU A 21 -1.57 15.46 -10.06
N LEU A 22 -0.84 15.18 -9.00
CA LEU A 22 -1.02 15.81 -7.69
C LEU A 22 0.15 16.74 -7.36
N GLY A 23 0.53 17.62 -8.29
CA GLY A 23 1.67 18.53 -8.15
C GLY A 23 1.69 19.34 -6.85
N ALA A 24 0.51 19.72 -6.32
CA ALA A 24 0.38 20.38 -5.01
C ALA A 24 0.87 19.53 -3.82
N PHE A 25 1.01 18.22 -4.00
CA PHE A 25 1.48 17.28 -2.97
C PHE A 25 2.88 16.73 -3.27
N HIS A 26 3.60 17.34 -4.22
CA HIS A 26 4.91 16.87 -4.65
C HIS A 26 5.87 16.61 -3.49
N ASP A 27 5.89 17.46 -2.48
CA ASP A 27 6.79 17.36 -1.31
C ASP A 27 6.40 16.25 -0.32
N LEU A 28 5.19 15.71 -0.48
CA LEU A 28 4.68 14.60 0.31
C LEU A 28 4.77 13.26 -0.43
N LEU A 29 5.20 13.26 -1.70
CA LEU A 29 5.19 12.07 -2.52
C LEU A 29 6.63 11.61 -2.83
N ALA A 30 6.89 10.34 -2.56
CA ALA A 30 8.08 9.65 -3.04
C ALA A 30 7.68 8.85 -4.28
N PRO A 31 8.18 9.21 -5.49
CA PRO A 31 7.85 8.49 -6.70
C PRO A 31 8.42 7.07 -6.66
N VAL A 32 7.62 6.09 -7.05
CA VAL A 32 8.06 4.70 -7.19
C VAL A 32 7.66 4.20 -8.57
N VAL A 33 8.63 3.68 -9.29
CA VAL A 33 8.39 3.03 -10.58
C VAL A 33 8.02 1.58 -10.33
N TRP A 34 6.73 1.24 -10.50
CA TRP A 34 6.21 -0.12 -10.30
C TRP A 34 6.35 -1.01 -11.53
N ASN A 35 6.76 -0.45 -12.65
CA ASN A 35 6.94 -1.21 -13.89
C ASN A 35 8.43 -1.48 -14.12
N LYS A 36 8.84 -2.72 -13.94
CA LYS A 36 10.22 -3.16 -14.13
C LYS A 36 10.76 -2.85 -15.54
N GLU A 37 9.88 -2.79 -16.55
CA GLU A 37 10.26 -2.44 -17.93
C GLU A 37 10.59 -0.95 -18.11
N LYS A 38 10.09 -0.10 -17.19
CA LYS A 38 10.33 1.36 -17.17
C LYS A 38 11.32 1.78 -16.08
N GLU A 39 11.84 0.82 -15.33
CA GLU A 39 12.80 1.07 -14.27
C GLU A 39 14.15 1.42 -14.90
N THR A 40 14.41 2.71 -15.05
CA THR A 40 15.73 3.21 -15.42
C THR A 40 16.57 3.40 -14.16
N HIS A 41 17.88 3.14 -14.26
CA HIS A 41 18.81 3.36 -13.14
C HIS A 41 18.72 4.79 -12.56
N SER A 42 18.47 5.79 -13.42
CA SER A 42 18.31 7.18 -13.00
C SER A 42 17.05 7.40 -12.16
N ALA A 43 15.90 6.83 -12.54
CA ALA A 43 14.64 6.97 -11.79
C ALA A 43 14.75 6.30 -10.40
N SER A 44 15.38 5.13 -10.34
CA SER A 44 15.61 4.42 -9.07
C SER A 44 16.56 5.20 -8.18
N LYS A 45 17.60 5.85 -8.73
CA LYS A 45 18.55 6.68 -7.98
C LYS A 45 17.85 7.89 -7.35
N VAL A 46 17.07 8.65 -8.11
CA VAL A 46 16.31 9.81 -7.60
C VAL A 46 15.37 9.40 -6.48
N THR A 47 14.67 8.27 -6.64
CA THR A 47 13.79 7.73 -5.59
C THR A 47 14.57 7.42 -4.32
N LEU A 48 15.72 6.74 -4.44
CA LEU A 48 16.53 6.36 -3.29
C LEU A 48 17.14 7.57 -2.57
N GLU A 49 17.59 8.58 -3.31
CA GLU A 49 18.09 9.83 -2.74
C GLU A 49 17.00 10.55 -1.94
N ARG A 50 15.80 10.67 -2.50
CA ARG A 50 14.65 11.28 -1.83
C ARG A 50 14.22 10.52 -0.56
N LEU A 51 14.20 9.19 -0.64
CA LEU A 51 13.93 8.34 0.52
C LEU A 51 15.00 8.49 1.60
N SER A 52 16.26 8.62 1.22
CA SER A 52 17.35 8.84 2.18
C SER A 52 17.18 10.15 2.94
N VAL A 53 16.75 11.21 2.28
CA VAL A 53 16.43 12.49 2.95
C VAL A 53 15.24 12.33 3.89
N PHE A 54 14.11 11.80 3.42
CA PHE A 54 12.91 11.66 4.21
C PHE A 54 13.11 10.79 5.47
N PHE A 55 13.82 9.69 5.32
CA PHE A 55 14.12 8.81 6.45
C PHE A 55 15.23 9.35 7.34
N GLY A 56 16.20 10.10 6.78
CA GLY A 56 17.22 10.81 7.54
C GLY A 56 16.59 11.85 8.49
N ASP A 57 15.54 12.52 8.03
CA ASP A 57 14.76 13.49 8.84
C ASP A 57 13.76 12.79 9.81
N GLY A 58 13.76 11.47 9.87
CA GLY A 58 12.84 10.71 10.74
C GLY A 58 11.36 10.76 10.30
N ARG A 59 11.09 11.15 9.06
CA ARG A 59 9.72 11.25 8.53
C ARG A 59 9.11 9.86 8.33
N PRO A 60 7.86 9.62 8.77
CA PRO A 60 7.19 8.36 8.55
C PRO A 60 6.66 8.26 7.13
N GLY A 61 6.90 7.12 6.47
CA GLY A 61 6.43 6.83 5.13
C GLY A 61 5.21 5.90 5.12
N ILE A 62 4.23 6.21 4.28
CA ILE A 62 3.08 5.33 4.02
C ILE A 62 3.30 4.63 2.68
N ILE A 63 3.32 3.30 2.72
CA ILE A 63 3.48 2.46 1.53
C ILE A 63 2.28 1.53 1.35
N PHE A 64 1.84 1.37 0.10
CA PHE A 64 0.85 0.39 -0.32
C PHE A 64 1.57 -0.78 -1.01
N PRO A 65 1.87 -1.87 -0.28
CA PRO A 65 2.84 -2.86 -0.76
C PRO A 65 2.41 -3.62 -2.01
N SER A 66 1.11 -3.73 -2.29
CA SER A 66 0.61 -4.35 -3.52
C SER A 66 0.85 -3.48 -4.77
N GLY A 67 1.11 -2.18 -4.58
CA GLY A 67 1.33 -1.20 -5.66
C GLY A 67 0.15 -1.02 -6.61
N ARG A 68 -0.94 -1.72 -6.39
CA ARG A 68 -2.15 -1.70 -7.24
C ARG A 68 -3.40 -1.87 -6.40
N LEU A 69 -4.52 -1.41 -6.93
CA LEU A 69 -5.82 -1.59 -6.30
C LEU A 69 -6.24 -3.07 -6.31
N SER A 70 -6.93 -3.47 -5.23
CA SER A 70 -7.51 -4.80 -5.08
C SER A 70 -8.47 -5.10 -6.23
N ARG A 71 -8.52 -6.36 -6.65
CA ARG A 71 -9.42 -6.85 -7.69
C ARG A 71 -10.66 -7.47 -7.06
N LEU A 72 -11.78 -7.32 -7.73
CA LEU A 72 -12.96 -8.14 -7.46
C LEU A 72 -12.74 -9.52 -8.10
N THR A 73 -12.86 -10.55 -7.30
CA THR A 73 -12.84 -11.96 -7.73
C THR A 73 -14.14 -12.62 -7.35
N PHE A 74 -14.38 -13.84 -7.81
CA PHE A 74 -15.53 -14.63 -7.43
C PHE A 74 -15.65 -14.82 -5.90
N PHE A 75 -14.50 -14.86 -5.21
CA PHE A 75 -14.43 -15.00 -3.74
C PHE A 75 -14.40 -13.66 -2.98
N GLY A 76 -14.60 -12.53 -3.66
CA GLY A 76 -14.58 -11.20 -3.08
C GLY A 76 -13.39 -10.34 -3.52
N LEU A 77 -13.11 -9.31 -2.73
CA LEU A 77 -11.97 -8.44 -2.99
C LEU A 77 -10.66 -9.13 -2.61
N TRP A 78 -9.77 -9.23 -3.60
CA TRP A 78 -8.46 -9.83 -3.43
C TRP A 78 -7.36 -8.81 -3.71
N ASP A 79 -6.45 -8.67 -2.76
CA ASP A 79 -5.25 -7.86 -2.95
C ASP A 79 -4.16 -8.68 -3.65
N ARG A 80 -3.36 -8.02 -4.48
CA ARG A 80 -2.21 -8.67 -5.14
C ARG A 80 -1.17 -9.06 -4.10
N PRO A 81 -0.24 -9.97 -4.46
CA PRO A 81 0.93 -10.21 -3.62
C PRO A 81 1.62 -8.90 -3.27
N TRP A 82 2.05 -8.80 -2.04
CA TRP A 82 2.78 -7.64 -1.56
C TRP A 82 4.24 -7.71 -1.98
N GLU A 83 4.78 -6.58 -2.41
CA GLU A 83 6.19 -6.43 -2.74
C GLU A 83 7.05 -6.38 -1.47
N LYS A 84 8.31 -6.82 -1.59
CA LYS A 84 9.25 -6.90 -0.46
C LYS A 84 9.86 -5.56 -0.05
N THR A 85 9.61 -4.52 -0.82
CA THR A 85 10.17 -3.17 -0.61
C THR A 85 10.02 -2.65 0.83
N PRO A 86 8.86 -2.79 1.51
CA PRO A 86 8.73 -2.36 2.90
C PRO A 86 9.70 -3.06 3.84
N ILE A 87 9.94 -4.36 3.64
CA ILE A 87 10.86 -5.13 4.46
C ILE A 87 12.31 -4.68 4.22
N ALA A 88 12.68 -4.48 2.95
CA ALA A 88 14.02 -4.03 2.59
C ALA A 88 14.33 -2.63 3.17
N LEU A 89 13.37 -1.70 3.06
CA LEU A 89 13.52 -0.36 3.64
C LEU A 89 13.58 -0.40 5.17
N ALA A 90 12.71 -1.17 5.81
CA ALA A 90 12.71 -1.31 7.26
C ALA A 90 14.04 -1.89 7.78
N LYS A 91 14.61 -2.89 7.10
CA LYS A 91 15.92 -3.45 7.42
C LYS A 91 17.04 -2.44 7.21
N LYS A 92 17.03 -1.72 6.10
CA LYS A 92 18.07 -0.73 5.76
C LYS A 92 18.15 0.43 6.75
N TYR A 93 16.98 0.94 7.18
CA TYR A 93 16.90 2.11 8.04
C TYR A 93 16.55 1.79 9.51
N ASN A 94 16.41 0.50 9.83
CA ASN A 94 16.04 0.00 11.17
C ASN A 94 14.74 0.63 11.72
N PHE A 95 13.71 0.77 10.87
CA PHE A 95 12.43 1.32 11.27
C PHE A 95 11.41 0.24 11.62
N PRO A 96 10.56 0.48 12.64
CA PRO A 96 9.42 -0.39 12.88
C PRO A 96 8.38 -0.25 11.76
N LEU A 97 7.73 -1.35 11.42
CA LEU A 97 6.62 -1.37 10.48
C LEU A 97 5.30 -1.36 11.23
N ILE A 98 4.41 -0.43 10.87
CA ILE A 98 3.09 -0.32 11.48
C ILE A 98 2.06 -0.84 10.47
N PRO A 99 1.44 -2.03 10.73
CA PRO A 99 0.39 -2.54 9.86
C PRO A 99 -0.86 -1.67 9.97
N VAL A 100 -1.39 -1.27 8.82
CA VAL A 100 -2.59 -0.45 8.73
C VAL A 100 -3.61 -1.16 7.85
N TYR A 101 -4.85 -1.18 8.27
CA TYR A 101 -5.97 -1.67 7.49
C TYR A 101 -6.95 -0.52 7.22
N VAL A 102 -7.24 -0.29 5.94
CA VAL A 102 -8.22 0.71 5.50
C VAL A 102 -9.49 -0.02 5.07
N GLU A 103 -10.59 0.26 5.75
CA GLU A 103 -11.89 -0.31 5.43
C GLU A 103 -12.59 0.59 4.41
N GLY A 104 -12.61 0.14 3.17
CA GLY A 104 -13.25 0.85 2.06
C GLY A 104 -13.41 -0.05 0.86
N ARG A 105 -14.43 0.25 0.05
CA ARG A 105 -14.67 -0.41 -1.22
C ARG A 105 -14.84 0.65 -2.30
N ASN A 106 -14.40 0.33 -3.48
CA ASN A 106 -14.72 1.13 -4.65
C ASN A 106 -16.16 0.86 -5.10
N SER A 107 -16.68 1.69 -5.97
CA SER A 107 -18.01 1.51 -6.54
C SER A 107 -18.08 0.22 -7.37
N TRP A 108 -19.29 -0.30 -7.57
CA TRP A 108 -19.51 -1.42 -8.47
C TRP A 108 -19.06 -1.08 -9.90
N PHE A 109 -19.28 0.15 -10.31
CA PHE A 109 -18.84 0.65 -11.63
C PHE A 109 -17.33 0.54 -11.81
N PHE A 110 -16.53 0.88 -10.78
CA PHE A 110 -15.07 0.72 -10.83
C PHE A 110 -14.65 -0.74 -11.07
N TYR A 111 -15.29 -1.68 -10.37
CA TYR A 111 -14.96 -3.10 -10.54
C TYR A 111 -15.39 -3.63 -11.90
N PHE A 112 -16.55 -3.21 -12.40
CA PHE A 112 -17.01 -3.55 -13.74
C PHE A 112 -16.07 -2.97 -14.81
N ALA A 113 -15.75 -1.70 -14.75
CA ALA A 113 -14.80 -1.04 -15.65
C ALA A 113 -13.43 -1.73 -15.64
N SER A 114 -12.98 -2.17 -14.45
CA SER A 114 -11.73 -2.93 -14.29
C SER A 114 -11.72 -4.29 -14.97
N TYR A 115 -12.89 -4.88 -15.16
CA TYR A 115 -13.07 -6.14 -15.84
C TYR A 115 -13.08 -5.97 -17.37
N VAL A 116 -13.75 -4.92 -17.85
CA VAL A 116 -13.94 -4.66 -19.28
C VAL A 116 -12.66 -4.16 -19.95
N ASN A 117 -12.04 -3.09 -19.37
CA ASN A 117 -10.88 -2.46 -19.99
C ASN A 117 -9.99 -1.76 -18.95
N LYS A 118 -8.66 -1.88 -19.14
CA LYS A 118 -7.66 -1.23 -18.29
C LYS A 118 -7.77 0.29 -18.32
N GLN A 119 -8.02 0.89 -19.47
CA GLN A 119 -8.15 2.34 -19.64
C GLN A 119 -9.40 2.88 -18.92
N LEU A 120 -10.55 2.18 -19.05
CA LEU A 120 -11.77 2.52 -18.31
C LEU A 120 -11.56 2.45 -16.80
N ARG A 121 -10.81 1.46 -16.33
CA ARG A 121 -10.43 1.38 -14.91
C ARG A 121 -9.63 2.61 -14.47
N ASP A 122 -8.63 3.01 -15.26
CA ASP A 122 -7.74 4.10 -14.90
C ASP A 122 -8.50 5.44 -14.85
N VAL A 123 -9.44 5.67 -15.76
CA VAL A 123 -10.37 6.82 -15.72
C VAL A 123 -11.33 6.72 -14.52
N SER A 124 -11.86 5.53 -14.24
CA SER A 124 -12.78 5.33 -13.13
C SER A 124 -12.13 5.53 -11.75
N GLN A 125 -10.79 5.45 -11.64
CA GLN A 125 -10.07 5.79 -10.41
C GLN A 125 -10.26 7.25 -9.99
N LEU A 126 -10.28 8.17 -10.94
CA LEU A 126 -10.52 9.58 -10.65
C LEU A 126 -11.94 9.79 -10.13
N ASN A 127 -12.93 9.12 -10.73
CA ASN A 127 -14.30 9.15 -10.25
C ASN A 127 -14.43 8.60 -8.82
N GLU A 128 -13.62 7.58 -8.45
CA GLU A 128 -13.64 7.05 -7.10
C GLU A 128 -13.14 8.05 -6.05
N LEU A 129 -12.25 8.95 -6.39
CA LEU A 129 -11.83 10.03 -5.49
C LEU A 129 -13.01 10.94 -5.15
N PHE A 130 -13.80 11.33 -6.16
CA PHE A 130 -14.99 12.16 -5.96
C PHE A 130 -16.11 11.40 -5.25
N ASN A 131 -16.32 10.13 -5.59
CA ASN A 131 -17.32 9.26 -4.93
C ASN A 131 -17.05 9.03 -3.45
N LYS A 132 -15.81 9.20 -3.00
CA LYS A 132 -15.42 9.05 -1.58
C LYS A 132 -15.41 10.35 -0.82
N ARG A 133 -15.67 11.45 -1.49
CA ARG A 133 -15.86 12.74 -0.83
C ARG A 133 -17.02 12.59 0.17
N ASP A 134 -16.84 13.14 1.35
CA ASP A 134 -17.81 13.14 2.45
C ASP A 134 -18.22 11.73 2.97
N LYS A 135 -17.53 10.67 2.54
CA LYS A 135 -17.73 9.32 3.10
C LYS A 135 -16.76 9.03 4.24
N ASN A 136 -17.28 8.46 5.30
CA ASN A 136 -16.45 8.01 6.41
C ASN A 136 -15.68 6.75 6.02
N MET A 137 -14.36 6.79 6.18
CA MET A 137 -13.48 5.64 6.00
C MET A 137 -12.92 5.23 7.36
N SER A 138 -13.04 3.96 7.69
CA SER A 138 -12.45 3.40 8.90
C SER A 138 -10.99 3.00 8.62
N ILE A 139 -10.08 3.53 9.45
CA ILE A 139 -8.66 3.17 9.42
C ILE A 139 -8.33 2.51 10.74
N LYS A 140 -7.76 1.31 10.68
CA LYS A 140 -7.30 0.56 11.85
C LYS A 140 -5.80 0.46 11.83
N ILE A 141 -5.17 0.92 12.90
CA ILE A 141 -3.72 0.95 13.05
C ILE A 141 -3.33 -0.14 14.05
N GLY A 142 -2.44 -1.03 13.64
CA GLY A 142 -1.93 -2.11 14.48
C GLY A 142 -0.74 -1.68 15.33
N LYS A 143 -0.25 -2.63 16.12
CA LYS A 143 0.97 -2.41 16.93
C LYS A 143 2.21 -2.37 16.03
N PRO A 144 3.21 -1.54 16.36
CA PRO A 144 4.48 -1.55 15.64
C PRO A 144 5.12 -2.94 15.67
N VAL A 145 5.70 -3.33 14.56
CA VAL A 145 6.43 -4.59 14.35
C VAL A 145 7.89 -4.24 14.13
N SER A 146 8.75 -4.65 15.06
CA SER A 146 10.19 -4.44 14.90
C SER A 146 10.75 -5.36 13.80
N VAL A 147 11.77 -4.91 13.11
CA VAL A 147 12.44 -5.69 12.06
C VAL A 147 13.00 -7.00 12.61
N SER A 148 13.53 -6.97 13.83
CA SER A 148 14.07 -8.16 14.54
C SER A 148 13.04 -9.23 14.85
N SER A 149 11.74 -8.88 14.85
CA SER A 149 10.65 -9.84 15.09
C SER A 149 10.13 -10.50 13.79
N LEU A 150 10.63 -10.07 12.64
CA LEU A 150 10.27 -10.62 11.34
C LEU A 150 11.30 -11.69 10.92
N SER A 151 10.86 -12.62 10.08
CA SER A 151 11.75 -13.62 9.48
C SER A 151 12.86 -12.94 8.66
N ASP A 152 14.04 -13.56 8.63
CA ASP A 152 15.12 -13.13 7.74
C ASP A 152 14.76 -13.33 6.28
N ASN A 153 13.97 -14.34 5.96
CA ASN A 153 13.42 -14.52 4.64
C ASN A 153 12.36 -13.44 4.34
N SER A 154 12.64 -12.60 3.35
CA SER A 154 11.77 -11.48 2.98
C SER A 154 10.39 -11.90 2.48
N ASP A 155 10.23 -13.10 1.89
CA ASP A 155 8.94 -13.63 1.45
C ASP A 155 8.06 -13.99 2.65
N ILE A 156 8.66 -14.61 3.65
CA ILE A 156 7.97 -14.94 4.89
C ILE A 156 7.63 -13.65 5.66
N ALA A 157 8.60 -12.75 5.78
CA ALA A 157 8.42 -11.47 6.49
C ALA A 157 7.28 -10.63 5.92
N ILE A 158 7.20 -10.49 4.59
CA ILE A 158 6.13 -9.70 3.96
C ILE A 158 4.75 -10.35 4.14
N ASN A 159 4.67 -11.68 4.11
CA ASN A 159 3.44 -12.40 4.37
C ASN A 159 3.00 -12.29 5.84
N GLN A 160 3.94 -12.32 6.79
CA GLN A 160 3.66 -12.05 8.20
C GLN A 160 3.09 -10.65 8.41
N LEU A 161 3.68 -9.64 7.76
CA LEU A 161 3.21 -8.24 7.82
C LEU A 161 1.81 -8.10 7.22
N ARG A 162 1.59 -8.72 6.06
CA ARG A 162 0.29 -8.76 5.41
C ARG A 162 -0.76 -9.39 6.33
N TYR A 163 -0.47 -10.54 6.90
CA TYR A 163 -1.38 -11.20 7.84
C TYR A 163 -1.72 -10.30 9.04
N LYS A 164 -0.72 -9.60 9.61
CA LYS A 164 -0.95 -8.65 10.70
C LYS A 164 -1.88 -7.49 10.28
N SER A 165 -1.73 -6.96 9.07
CA SER A 165 -2.61 -5.93 8.53
C SER A 165 -4.03 -6.45 8.30
N GLU A 166 -4.19 -7.60 7.65
CA GLU A 166 -5.49 -8.20 7.37
C GLU A 166 -6.22 -8.64 8.65
N SER A 167 -5.49 -9.02 9.70
CA SER A 167 -6.07 -9.39 11.01
C SER A 167 -6.76 -8.22 11.72
N LEU A 168 -6.42 -6.98 11.36
CA LEU A 168 -7.12 -5.77 11.84
C LEU A 168 -8.53 -5.63 11.27
N ARG A 169 -8.84 -6.32 10.19
CA ARG A 169 -10.20 -6.39 9.67
C ARG A 169 -11.09 -7.01 10.75
N LYS A 170 -12.21 -6.36 11.11
CA LYS A 170 -13.20 -7.00 11.98
C LYS A 170 -13.55 -8.35 11.37
N LYS A 171 -13.53 -9.42 12.18
CA LYS A 171 -13.94 -10.76 11.78
C LYS A 171 -15.37 -10.71 11.24
N ALA A 172 -15.53 -10.41 9.97
CA ALA A 172 -16.76 -10.69 9.28
C ALA A 172 -16.71 -12.20 8.94
N LEU A 173 -17.75 -12.87 9.29
CA LEU A 173 -18.22 -14.25 9.18
C LEU A 173 -17.72 -15.17 8.04
N PHE A 174 -16.56 -14.98 7.45
CA PHE A 174 -16.02 -15.88 6.42
C PHE A 174 -14.68 -16.49 6.83
N LYS A 175 -14.79 -17.66 7.48
CA LYS A 175 -13.66 -18.57 7.77
C LYS A 175 -12.90 -19.08 6.51
N LEU A 176 -13.36 -18.82 5.30
CA LEU A 176 -12.81 -19.39 4.07
C LEU A 176 -11.40 -18.86 3.74
N ASN A 177 -11.11 -17.58 4.03
CA ASN A 177 -9.80 -16.99 3.70
C ASN A 177 -8.65 -17.53 4.55
N ARG A 178 -8.95 -18.13 5.70
CA ARG A 178 -7.94 -18.69 6.60
C ARG A 178 -7.30 -19.99 6.06
N PHE A 179 -8.06 -20.76 5.28
CA PHE A 179 -7.59 -22.04 4.72
C PHE A 179 -6.62 -21.87 3.54
N ILE A 180 -6.79 -20.83 2.73
CA ILE A 180 -5.93 -20.59 1.55
C ILE A 180 -4.56 -20.05 1.97
N TYR A 181 -4.48 -19.31 3.06
CA TYR A 181 -3.23 -18.73 3.58
C TYR A 181 -2.27 -19.75 4.19
N LEU A 182 -2.79 -20.78 4.85
CA LEU A 182 -1.97 -21.82 5.47
C LEU A 182 -1.39 -22.81 4.44
N ARG A 183 -1.95 -22.84 3.22
CA ARG A 183 -1.48 -23.75 2.15
C ARG A 183 -0.23 -23.25 1.44
N ASN A 184 0.09 -21.97 1.54
CA ASN A 184 1.29 -21.37 0.93
C ASN A 184 2.46 -21.17 1.91
N LEU A 185 2.34 -21.70 3.15
CA LEU A 185 3.37 -21.64 4.18
C LEU A 185 4.08 -22.98 4.40
N ARG A 186 3.87 -23.96 3.48
CA ARG A 186 4.62 -25.23 3.46
C ARG A 186 5.64 -25.24 2.35
#